data_4123e46a859792701e093f2b2b42dc09
#
_entry.id   4123e46a859792701e093f2b2b42dc09
#
_cell.length_a   1.000
_cell.length_b   1.000
_cell.length_c   1.000
_cell.angle_alpha   90.00
_cell.angle_beta   90.00
_cell.angle_gamma   90.00
#
_symmetry.space_group_name_H-M   'P 1'
#
loop_
_entity.id
_entity.type
_entity.pdbx_description
1 polymer ?
#
loop_
_entity_poly.entity_id
_entity_poly.type
_entity_poly.pdbx_seq_one_letter_code
_entity_poly.pdbx_strand_id
1 'polypeptide(L)'
;MITHLNISFDKNKVIDEINTLNLEPGHSNNWWRAKTEESKKFWYKTDTWLKTIIEDTSNLPEIARLNSILECDIMYVYKQLANSFLPPHRDYDVITAVNLLLTEDRAPMTFDHGDVYYKHALIDVSQRHSVKAHPKDRLLLKYAWHKKTFEEVKSELTEKGLI
;
A
#
# COMPACT_ATOMS: atom_id res chain seq x y z
N MET A 1 2.19 7.74 11.75
CA MET A 1 3.69 7.66 11.77
C MET A 1 4.17 7.05 10.45
N ILE A 2 5.35 7.46 10.01
CA ILE A 2 6.00 6.95 8.79
C ILE A 2 7.52 6.96 8.97
N THR A 3 8.20 5.93 8.48
CA THR A 3 9.67 5.84 8.47
C THR A 3 10.12 5.30 7.11
N HIS A 4 11.08 5.98 6.48
CA HIS A 4 11.63 5.54 5.21
C HIS A 4 12.48 4.28 5.37
N LEU A 5 12.40 3.39 4.37
CA LEU A 5 13.20 2.16 4.33
C LEU A 5 14.33 2.26 3.30
N ASN A 6 15.45 1.67 3.68
CA ASN A 6 16.57 1.38 2.78
C ASN A 6 16.51 -0.09 2.38
N ILE A 7 15.58 -0.42 1.49
CA ILE A 7 15.39 -1.78 0.97
C ILE A 7 15.76 -1.84 -0.51
N SER A 8 16.59 -2.81 -0.87
CA SER A 8 17.02 -3.03 -2.25
C SER A 8 16.27 -4.21 -2.87
N PHE A 9 15.74 -3.99 -4.07
CA PHE A 9 15.08 -5.04 -4.86
C PHE A 9 15.08 -4.68 -6.35
N ASP A 10 14.89 -5.71 -7.18
CA ASP A 10 14.72 -5.53 -8.62
C ASP A 10 13.29 -5.10 -8.92
N LYS A 11 13.10 -3.77 -9.07
CA LYS A 11 11.80 -3.17 -9.34
C LYS A 11 11.16 -3.72 -10.61
N ASN A 12 11.93 -3.96 -11.66
CA ASN A 12 11.40 -4.45 -12.92
C ASN A 12 10.89 -5.89 -12.78
N LYS A 13 11.62 -6.75 -12.06
CA LYS A 13 11.14 -8.10 -11.74
C LYS A 13 9.84 -8.07 -10.94
N VAL A 14 9.74 -7.23 -9.93
CA VAL A 14 8.50 -7.08 -9.14
C VAL A 14 7.34 -6.65 -10.04
N ILE A 15 7.55 -5.68 -10.94
CA ILE A 15 6.52 -5.23 -11.88
C ILE A 15 6.13 -6.36 -12.83
N ASP A 16 7.09 -7.11 -13.38
CA ASP A 16 6.82 -8.25 -14.27
C ASP A 16 6.01 -9.34 -13.55
N GLU A 17 6.35 -9.64 -12.31
CA GLU A 17 5.59 -10.57 -11.46
C GLU A 17 4.16 -10.08 -11.21
N ILE A 18 3.98 -8.79 -10.88
CA ILE A 18 2.65 -8.20 -10.68
C ILE A 18 1.82 -8.25 -11.96
N ASN A 19 2.42 -8.08 -13.13
CA ASN A 19 1.72 -8.13 -14.41
C ASN A 19 1.14 -9.52 -14.73
N THR A 20 1.55 -10.55 -14.02
CA THR A 20 0.95 -11.90 -14.12
C THR A 20 -0.31 -12.06 -13.27
N LEU A 21 -0.58 -11.12 -12.37
CA LEU A 21 -1.70 -11.17 -11.44
C LEU A 21 -2.96 -10.50 -12.03
N ASN A 22 -4.12 -10.99 -11.61
CA ASN A 22 -5.39 -10.35 -11.93
C ASN A 22 -5.76 -9.33 -10.84
N LEU A 23 -5.78 -8.05 -11.20
CA LEU A 23 -6.22 -6.99 -10.31
C LEU A 23 -7.69 -6.67 -10.56
N GLU A 24 -8.47 -6.64 -9.48
CA GLU A 24 -9.91 -6.39 -9.50
C GLU A 24 -10.26 -5.08 -8.76
N PRO A 25 -11.45 -4.49 -9.01
CA PRO A 25 -11.92 -3.33 -8.26
C PRO A 25 -11.85 -3.56 -6.74
N GLY A 26 -11.07 -2.73 -6.04
CA GLY A 26 -10.63 -3.00 -4.68
C GLY A 26 -11.60 -2.59 -3.57
N HIS A 27 -12.72 -1.90 -3.90
CA HIS A 27 -13.59 -1.29 -2.88
C HIS A 27 -15.09 -1.44 -3.16
N SER A 28 -15.47 -2.38 -4.01
CA SER A 28 -16.86 -2.65 -4.37
C SER A 28 -17.77 -2.93 -3.17
N ASN A 29 -17.22 -3.43 -2.07
CA ASN A 29 -17.97 -3.76 -0.84
C ASN A 29 -17.79 -2.72 0.28
N ASN A 30 -17.23 -1.56 0.01
CA ASN A 30 -16.93 -0.54 1.02
C ASN A 30 -17.88 0.68 0.97
N TRP A 31 -19.05 0.54 0.37
CA TRP A 31 -20.07 1.59 0.26
C TRP A 31 -20.46 2.21 1.62
N TRP A 32 -20.41 1.44 2.70
CA TRP A 32 -20.68 1.90 4.07
C TRP A 32 -19.68 2.97 4.56
N ARG A 33 -18.52 3.13 3.90
CA ARG A 33 -17.55 4.21 4.16
C ARG A 33 -17.94 5.53 3.51
N ALA A 34 -18.95 5.55 2.66
CA ALA A 34 -19.42 6.74 1.94
C ALA A 34 -20.21 7.69 2.86
N LYS A 35 -19.53 8.32 3.81
CA LYS A 35 -20.13 9.19 4.83
C LYS A 35 -20.34 10.64 4.38
N THR A 36 -19.59 11.11 3.39
CA THR A 36 -19.65 12.46 2.86
C THR A 36 -19.93 12.43 1.36
N GLU A 37 -20.40 13.56 0.78
CA GLU A 37 -20.61 13.66 -0.67
C GLU A 37 -19.30 13.45 -1.46
N GLU A 38 -18.16 13.90 -0.93
CA GLU A 38 -16.87 13.65 -1.53
C GLU A 38 -16.49 12.18 -1.47
N SER A 39 -16.64 11.52 -0.32
CA SER A 39 -16.32 10.09 -0.16
C SER A 39 -17.24 9.20 -0.99
N LYS A 40 -18.51 9.58 -1.20
CA LYS A 40 -19.43 8.87 -2.12
C LYS A 40 -18.89 8.81 -3.53
N LYS A 41 -18.27 9.88 -4.03
CA LYS A 41 -17.67 9.93 -5.37
C LYS A 41 -16.61 8.85 -5.56
N PHE A 42 -15.91 8.47 -4.50
CA PHE A 42 -14.92 7.42 -4.53
C PHE A 42 -15.54 6.04 -4.27
N TRP A 43 -16.26 5.86 -3.16
CA TRP A 43 -16.71 4.53 -2.72
C TRP A 43 -17.78 3.90 -3.61
N TYR A 44 -18.47 4.69 -4.42
CA TYR A 44 -19.39 4.19 -5.44
C TYR A 44 -18.74 3.95 -6.80
N LYS A 45 -17.48 4.39 -7.02
CA LYS A 45 -16.69 4.08 -8.20
C LYS A 45 -15.77 2.90 -7.91
N THR A 46 -16.05 1.76 -8.52
CA THR A 46 -15.35 0.51 -8.24
C THR A 46 -14.13 0.28 -9.12
N ASP A 47 -13.91 1.10 -10.14
CA ASP A 47 -12.91 0.95 -11.20
C ASP A 47 -11.69 1.86 -11.07
N THR A 48 -11.61 2.69 -10.03
CA THR A 48 -10.53 3.68 -9.85
C THR A 48 -9.36 3.18 -9.03
N TRP A 49 -9.58 2.15 -8.22
CA TRP A 49 -8.55 1.43 -7.47
C TRP A 49 -8.70 -0.06 -7.73
N LEU A 50 -7.66 -0.64 -8.30
CA LEU A 50 -7.57 -2.08 -8.50
C LEU A 50 -6.71 -2.68 -7.41
N LYS A 51 -7.03 -3.89 -6.98
CA LYS A 51 -6.24 -4.61 -5.99
C LYS A 51 -6.24 -6.11 -6.22
N THR A 52 -5.24 -6.77 -5.68
CA THR A 52 -5.25 -8.21 -5.41
C THR A 52 -4.53 -8.51 -4.10
N ILE A 53 -4.94 -9.60 -3.45
CA ILE A 53 -4.20 -10.20 -2.34
C ILE A 53 -3.29 -11.27 -2.92
N ILE A 54 -2.03 -11.29 -2.51
CA ILE A 54 -1.08 -12.33 -2.91
C ILE A 54 -1.09 -13.41 -1.84
N GLU A 55 -1.69 -14.55 -2.15
CA GLU A 55 -1.75 -15.72 -1.26
C GLU A 55 -0.70 -16.77 -1.65
N ASP A 56 -0.37 -16.88 -2.94
CA ASP A 56 0.61 -17.83 -3.48
C ASP A 56 1.75 -17.07 -4.17
N THR A 57 2.96 -17.27 -3.69
CA THR A 57 4.19 -16.68 -4.24
C THR A 57 5.04 -17.64 -5.06
N SER A 58 4.56 -18.84 -5.34
CA SER A 58 5.35 -19.89 -6.04
C SER A 58 5.89 -19.44 -7.41
N ASN A 59 5.17 -18.56 -8.11
CA ASN A 59 5.58 -17.95 -9.38
C ASN A 59 5.99 -16.48 -9.26
N LEU A 60 6.25 -15.99 -8.05
CA LEU A 60 6.59 -14.60 -7.74
C LEU A 60 7.90 -14.55 -6.90
N PRO A 61 9.05 -14.98 -7.48
CA PRO A 61 10.26 -15.19 -6.69
C PRO A 61 10.83 -13.92 -6.04
N GLU A 62 10.76 -12.75 -6.67
CA GLU A 62 11.26 -11.52 -6.07
C GLU A 62 10.33 -11.02 -4.97
N ILE A 63 9.02 -11.10 -5.16
CA ILE A 63 8.03 -10.79 -4.13
C ILE A 63 8.16 -11.73 -2.94
N ALA A 64 8.38 -13.03 -3.19
CA ALA A 64 8.64 -14.03 -2.14
C ALA A 64 9.93 -13.73 -1.37
N ARG A 65 11.01 -13.35 -2.07
CA ARG A 65 12.28 -12.97 -1.45
C ARG A 65 12.11 -11.77 -0.52
N LEU A 66 11.37 -10.75 -0.95
CA LEU A 66 11.06 -9.59 -0.12
C LEU A 66 10.24 -9.98 1.11
N ASN A 67 9.27 -10.88 0.95
CA ASN A 67 8.48 -11.35 2.08
C ASN A 67 9.33 -12.15 3.08
N SER A 68 10.32 -12.90 2.62
CA SER A 68 11.25 -13.60 3.53
C SER A 68 12.08 -12.66 4.40
N ILE A 69 12.28 -11.42 3.95
CA ILE A 69 12.98 -10.37 4.71
C ILE A 69 11.99 -9.63 5.63
N LEU A 70 10.82 -9.28 5.12
CA LEU A 70 9.83 -8.47 5.85
C LEU A 70 8.98 -9.29 6.83
N GLU A 71 8.69 -10.55 6.50
CA GLU A 71 7.91 -11.50 7.33
C GLU A 71 6.54 -10.95 7.74
N CYS A 72 5.78 -10.46 6.73
CA CYS A 72 4.45 -9.90 6.94
C CYS A 72 3.36 -10.98 7.02
N ASP A 73 2.19 -10.58 7.52
CA ASP A 73 1.00 -11.45 7.60
C ASP A 73 0.24 -11.54 6.27
N ILE A 74 0.25 -10.45 5.48
CA ILE A 74 -0.53 -10.35 4.25
C ILE A 74 0.13 -9.39 3.26
N MET A 75 0.02 -9.72 1.97
CA MET A 75 0.55 -8.92 0.87
C MET A 75 -0.57 -8.46 -0.05
N TYR A 76 -0.50 -7.19 -0.48
CA TYR A 76 -1.42 -6.60 -1.44
C TYR A 76 -0.69 -5.95 -2.60
N VAL A 77 -1.30 -5.99 -3.76
CA VAL A 77 -0.99 -5.07 -4.85
C VAL A 77 -2.14 -4.09 -5.00
N TYR A 78 -1.82 -2.82 -5.10
CA TYR A 78 -2.77 -1.76 -5.42
C TYR A 78 -2.33 -1.02 -6.67
N LYS A 79 -3.29 -0.77 -7.57
CA LYS A 79 -3.13 0.15 -8.70
C LYS A 79 -4.16 1.26 -8.56
N GLN A 80 -3.68 2.46 -8.30
CA GLN A 80 -4.48 3.68 -8.35
C GLN A 80 -4.47 4.19 -9.78
N LEU A 81 -5.63 4.29 -10.41
CA LEU A 81 -5.73 4.84 -11.75
C LEU A 81 -5.59 6.36 -11.74
N ALA A 82 -5.14 6.91 -12.87
CA ALA A 82 -4.94 8.34 -13.05
C ALA A 82 -6.18 9.15 -12.66
N ASN A 83 -5.96 10.29 -12.02
CA ASN A 83 -6.98 11.24 -11.56
C ASN A 83 -7.97 10.68 -10.52
N SER A 84 -7.71 9.50 -9.97
CA SER A 84 -8.45 8.98 -8.83
C SER A 84 -7.79 9.36 -7.50
N PHE A 85 -8.56 9.35 -6.43
CA PHE A 85 -8.08 9.64 -5.08
C PHE A 85 -8.61 8.58 -4.11
N LEU A 86 -7.97 8.48 -2.94
CA LEU A 86 -8.45 7.67 -1.83
C LEU A 86 -8.87 8.62 -0.70
N PRO A 87 -10.16 8.68 -0.34
CA PRO A 87 -10.63 9.60 0.69
C PRO A 87 -10.07 9.25 2.08
N PRO A 88 -10.11 10.18 3.03
CA PRO A 88 -9.64 9.93 4.40
C PRO A 88 -10.30 8.72 5.04
N HIS A 89 -9.49 7.75 5.45
CA HIS A 89 -9.91 6.50 6.08
C HIS A 89 -8.82 5.98 7.03
N ARG A 90 -9.12 4.88 7.69
CA ARG A 90 -8.16 4.04 8.42
C ARG A 90 -8.27 2.64 7.83
N ASP A 91 -7.17 1.92 7.80
CA ASP A 91 -7.24 0.49 7.49
C ASP A 91 -7.82 -0.25 8.70
N TYR A 92 -8.68 -1.24 8.46
CA TYR A 92 -9.35 -1.96 9.54
C TYR A 92 -8.68 -3.32 9.83
N ASP A 93 -8.25 -4.00 8.78
CA ASP A 93 -7.74 -5.36 8.90
C ASP A 93 -6.24 -5.40 9.19
N VAL A 94 -5.54 -4.29 8.96
CA VAL A 94 -4.10 -4.17 9.18
C VAL A 94 -3.79 -2.86 9.90
N ILE A 95 -2.79 -2.86 10.76
CA ILE A 95 -2.43 -1.69 11.56
C ILE A 95 -1.09 -1.08 11.14
N THR A 96 -0.22 -1.89 10.57
CA THR A 96 1.11 -1.46 10.11
C THR A 96 1.38 -2.03 8.72
N ALA A 97 2.03 -1.27 7.86
CA ALA A 97 2.38 -1.71 6.53
C ALA A 97 3.72 -1.15 6.04
N VAL A 98 4.44 -1.94 5.27
CA VAL A 98 5.51 -1.49 4.39
C VAL A 98 4.92 -1.29 3.00
N ASN A 99 5.01 -0.07 2.50
CA ASN A 99 4.61 0.29 1.16
C ASN A 99 5.83 0.47 0.26
N LEU A 100 5.88 -0.28 -0.84
CA LEU A 100 6.88 -0.14 -1.90
C LEU A 100 6.20 0.48 -3.12
N LEU A 101 6.45 1.77 -3.35
CA LEU A 101 5.92 2.47 -4.53
C LEU A 101 6.77 2.13 -5.74
N LEU A 102 6.17 1.50 -6.75
CA LEU A 102 6.85 0.98 -7.94
C LEU A 102 6.86 1.98 -9.09
N THR A 103 5.99 2.98 -9.04
CA THR A 103 6.00 4.12 -9.98
C THR A 103 6.87 5.26 -9.48
N GLU A 104 7.37 6.10 -10.38
CA GLU A 104 8.24 7.23 -10.00
C GLU A 104 7.45 8.44 -9.51
N ASP A 105 6.19 8.53 -9.88
CA ASP A 105 5.32 9.64 -9.55
C ASP A 105 4.88 9.56 -8.08
N ARG A 106 5.18 10.62 -7.34
CA ARG A 106 4.97 10.71 -5.90
C ARG A 106 3.70 11.51 -5.58
N ALA A 107 2.54 10.85 -5.52
CA ALA A 107 1.44 11.47 -4.79
C ALA A 107 1.68 11.28 -3.28
N PRO A 108 1.51 12.32 -2.47
CA PRO A 108 1.69 12.18 -1.04
C PRO A 108 0.58 11.32 -0.42
N MET A 109 0.94 10.60 0.65
CA MET A 109 -0.04 10.16 1.62
C MET A 109 -0.29 11.32 2.59
N THR A 110 -1.54 11.71 2.76
CA THR A 110 -1.94 12.83 3.61
C THR A 110 -2.46 12.31 4.94
N PHE A 111 -1.85 12.76 6.02
CA PHE A 111 -2.28 12.50 7.41
C PHE A 111 -2.83 13.78 8.03
N ASP A 112 -3.34 13.72 9.27
CA ASP A 112 -3.83 14.90 9.98
C ASP A 112 -2.75 15.97 10.22
N HIS A 113 -1.46 15.57 10.26
CA HIS A 113 -0.31 16.46 10.41
C HIS A 113 0.30 16.94 9.07
N GLY A 114 -0.29 16.56 7.92
CA GLY A 114 0.12 17.01 6.59
C GLY A 114 0.51 15.92 5.62
N ASP A 115 1.04 16.36 4.49
CA ASP A 115 1.44 15.49 3.39
C ASP A 115 2.83 14.86 3.63
N VAL A 116 2.93 13.56 3.41
CA VAL A 116 4.21 12.83 3.47
C VAL A 116 4.49 12.17 2.14
N TYR A 117 5.62 12.54 1.56
CA TYR A 117 6.12 11.95 0.32
C TYR A 117 7.06 10.79 0.66
N TYR A 118 6.85 9.64 0.04
CA TYR A 118 7.69 8.47 0.26
C TYR A 118 7.89 7.67 -1.04
N LYS A 119 8.87 6.80 -1.05
CA LYS A 119 9.09 5.79 -2.08
C LYS A 119 8.95 4.38 -1.50
N HIS A 120 9.69 4.11 -0.45
CA HIS A 120 9.59 2.88 0.33
C HIS A 120 9.51 3.27 1.80
N ALA A 121 8.45 2.87 2.48
CA ALA A 121 8.24 3.30 3.86
C ALA A 121 7.43 2.30 4.69
N LEU A 122 7.78 2.23 5.98
CA LEU A 122 6.94 1.68 7.03
C LEU A 122 5.93 2.74 7.44
N ILE A 123 4.67 2.37 7.55
CA ILE A 123 3.54 3.29 7.77
C ILE A 123 2.59 2.71 8.82
N ASP A 124 2.19 3.55 9.76
CA ASP A 124 1.07 3.27 10.66
C ASP A 124 -0.25 3.56 9.93
N VAL A 125 -0.83 2.54 9.34
CA VAL A 125 -2.08 2.64 8.55
C VAL A 125 -3.33 2.60 9.42
N SER A 126 -3.19 2.39 10.72
CA SER A 126 -4.27 2.58 11.70
C SER A 126 -4.60 4.05 11.92
N GLN A 127 -3.68 4.96 11.58
CA GLN A 127 -3.94 6.40 11.60
C GLN A 127 -4.76 6.82 10.39
N ARG A 128 -5.58 7.85 10.57
CA ARG A 128 -6.37 8.42 9.48
C ARG A 128 -5.47 8.98 8.40
N HIS A 129 -5.67 8.51 7.19
CA HIS A 129 -4.88 8.93 6.03
C HIS A 129 -5.72 8.96 4.75
N SER A 130 -5.21 9.65 3.75
CA SER A 130 -5.80 9.74 2.42
C SER A 130 -4.71 9.77 1.35
N VAL A 131 -5.09 9.55 0.09
CA VAL A 131 -4.17 9.67 -1.05
C VAL A 131 -4.79 10.60 -2.08
N LYS A 132 -4.08 11.67 -2.42
CA LYS A 132 -4.52 12.66 -3.40
C LYS A 132 -4.54 12.07 -4.82
N ALA A 133 -5.34 12.67 -5.67
CA ALA A 133 -5.34 12.37 -7.09
C ALA A 133 -3.98 12.71 -7.72
N HIS A 134 -3.57 11.91 -8.68
CA HIS A 134 -2.36 12.09 -9.46
C HIS A 134 -2.68 11.90 -10.96
N PRO A 135 -2.04 12.65 -11.88
CA PRO A 135 -2.36 12.57 -13.31
C PRO A 135 -1.94 11.26 -13.99
N LYS A 136 -1.13 10.43 -13.31
CA LYS A 136 -0.68 9.12 -13.80
C LYS A 136 -1.08 8.00 -12.84
N ASP A 137 -1.13 6.78 -13.36
CA ASP A 137 -1.33 5.59 -12.54
C ASP A 137 -0.22 5.41 -11.51
N ARG A 138 -0.56 4.91 -10.33
CA ARG A 138 0.39 4.48 -9.29
C ARG A 138 0.26 2.98 -9.07
N LEU A 139 1.40 2.32 -8.97
CA LEU A 139 1.49 0.91 -8.62
C LEU A 139 2.21 0.76 -7.28
N LEU A 140 1.60 0.04 -6.36
CA LEU A 140 2.05 -0.16 -4.99
C LEU A 140 2.04 -1.64 -4.64
N LEU A 141 3.17 -2.13 -4.12
CA LEU A 141 3.25 -3.41 -3.41
C LEU A 141 3.25 -3.13 -1.91
N LYS A 142 2.34 -3.76 -1.17
CA LYS A 142 2.14 -3.55 0.25
C LYS A 142 2.33 -4.86 1.03
N TYR A 143 3.20 -4.82 2.02
CA TYR A 143 3.40 -5.88 3.02
C TYR A 143 2.81 -5.39 4.35
N ALA A 144 1.90 -6.13 4.96
CA ALA A 144 1.16 -5.61 6.11
C ALA A 144 1.01 -6.62 7.26
N TRP A 145 0.80 -6.10 8.45
CA TRP A 145 0.62 -6.85 9.69
C TRP A 145 -0.73 -6.53 10.32
N HIS A 146 -1.42 -7.59 10.76
CA HIS A 146 -2.72 -7.48 11.41
C HIS A 146 -2.63 -6.99 12.86
N LYS A 147 -1.56 -7.36 13.58
CA LYS A 147 -1.43 -7.16 15.03
C LYS A 147 -0.16 -6.44 15.47
N LYS A 148 0.92 -6.52 14.69
CA LYS A 148 2.18 -5.84 15.06
C LYS A 148 2.03 -4.33 14.90
N THR A 149 2.33 -3.62 15.97
CA THR A 149 2.34 -2.15 15.98
C THR A 149 3.46 -1.59 15.12
N PHE A 150 3.36 -0.31 14.80
CA PHE A 150 4.39 0.42 14.06
C PHE A 150 5.76 0.32 14.75
N GLU A 151 5.82 0.47 16.07
CA GLU A 151 7.09 0.43 16.81
C GLU A 151 7.69 -0.99 16.87
N GLU A 152 6.88 -2.03 16.98
CA GLU A 152 7.36 -3.42 16.92
C GLU A 152 7.99 -3.73 15.56
N VAL A 153 7.28 -3.44 14.47
CA VAL A 153 7.81 -3.67 13.12
C VAL A 153 9.04 -2.79 12.85
N LYS A 154 9.03 -1.54 13.29
CA LYS A 154 10.17 -0.63 13.17
C LYS A 154 11.41 -1.17 13.87
N SER A 155 11.27 -1.71 15.09
CA SER A 155 12.38 -2.34 15.82
C SER A 155 12.95 -3.54 15.04
N GLU A 156 12.09 -4.44 14.57
CA GLU A 156 12.50 -5.60 13.78
C GLU A 156 13.23 -5.20 12.48
N LEU A 157 12.74 -4.18 11.77
CA LEU A 157 13.36 -3.71 10.53
C LEU A 157 14.68 -2.97 10.79
N THR A 158 14.79 -2.30 11.94
CA THR A 158 16.06 -1.67 12.36
C THR A 158 17.13 -2.74 12.66
N GLU A 159 16.77 -3.80 13.36
CA GLU A 159 17.66 -4.95 13.63
C GLU A 159 18.14 -5.63 12.33
N LYS A 160 17.29 -5.62 11.29
CA LYS A 160 17.64 -6.13 9.95
C LYS A 160 18.42 -5.12 9.10
N GLY A 161 18.69 -3.91 9.60
CA GLY A 161 19.43 -2.86 8.88
C GLY A 161 18.66 -2.20 7.74
N LEU A 162 17.32 -2.23 7.79
CA LEU A 162 16.44 -1.64 6.77
C LEU A 162 15.94 -0.24 7.13
N ILE A 163 16.14 0.17 8.38
CA ILE A 163 15.83 1.52 8.90
C ILE A 163 17.07 2.06 9.61
#